data_f7579bd530c8884a478062c300252377
#
_entry.id   f7579bd530c8884a478062c300252377
#
_cell.length_a   1.000
_cell.length_b   1.000
_cell.length_c   1.000
_cell.angle_alpha   90.00
_cell.angle_beta   90.00
_cell.angle_gamma   90.00
#
_symmetry.space_group_name_H-M   'P 1'
#
loop_
_entity.id
_entity.type
_entity.pdbx_description
1 polymer ?
#
loop_
_entity_poly.entity_id
_entity_poly.type
_entity_poly.pdbx_seq_one_letter_code
_entity_poly.pdbx_strand_id
1 'polypeptide(L)'
;TLTKILGSQLELEVLSYVSRELEGTSVEVFFRAMLPEGPAFFKFQSTVQQVKGSYEKSYMMLAMPKEIDAGQKRHFIRVKPPKDLVRVIGVWEMDPAKPIPRNTCEIGRPLLHYKAGMENELVQVADISATGMALRFPAESLDDKPVDLDKGSQLLCLIIYQVNKEDRVVTFWCTCDVLNVRMQKEPVPALVL
;
A
#
# COMPACT_ATOMS: atom_id res chain seq x y z
N THR A 1 -15.63 7.89 -0.75
CA THR A 1 -16.96 7.23 -0.78
C THR A 1 -17.93 8.09 -1.57
N LEU A 2 -18.76 7.49 -2.43
CA LEU A 2 -19.90 8.19 -3.06
C LEU A 2 -20.94 8.48 -1.97
N THR A 3 -21.29 9.76 -1.81
CA THR A 3 -22.25 10.20 -0.78
C THR A 3 -23.59 10.54 -1.37
N LYS A 4 -23.62 11.18 -2.55
CA LYS A 4 -24.87 11.62 -3.19
C LYS A 4 -24.74 11.62 -4.71
N ILE A 5 -25.91 11.48 -5.36
CA ILE A 5 -26.12 11.74 -6.78
C ILE A 5 -27.06 12.92 -6.86
N LEU A 6 -26.61 14.04 -7.44
CA LEU A 6 -27.31 15.31 -7.48
C LEU A 6 -27.52 15.74 -8.95
N GLY A 7 -28.58 15.21 -9.57
CA GLY A 7 -28.86 15.47 -10.99
C GLY A 7 -27.72 15.02 -11.89
N SER A 8 -26.97 15.96 -12.48
CA SER A 8 -25.83 15.70 -13.34
C SER A 8 -24.47 15.67 -12.61
N GLN A 9 -24.46 15.50 -11.30
CA GLN A 9 -23.25 15.53 -10.47
C GLN A 9 -23.19 14.34 -9.52
N LEU A 10 -21.95 13.91 -9.20
CA LEU A 10 -21.62 12.95 -8.16
C LEU A 10 -20.88 13.65 -7.04
N GLU A 11 -21.34 13.50 -5.79
CA GLU A 11 -20.63 13.98 -4.62
C GLU A 11 -19.84 12.81 -4.00
N LEU A 12 -18.53 12.96 -3.94
CA LEU A 12 -17.61 12.01 -3.32
C LEU A 12 -17.04 12.60 -2.04
N GLU A 13 -17.11 11.85 -0.96
CA GLU A 13 -16.34 12.11 0.25
C GLU A 13 -14.93 11.53 0.11
N VAL A 14 -13.92 12.35 0.35
CA VAL A 14 -12.51 11.97 0.33
C VAL A 14 -11.95 12.11 1.74
N LEU A 15 -11.35 11.04 2.26
CA LEU A 15 -10.79 10.98 3.64
C LEU A 15 -9.40 11.62 3.75
N SER A 16 -9.06 12.54 2.85
CA SER A 16 -7.82 13.28 2.86
C SER A 16 -8.05 14.67 2.30
N TYR A 17 -7.09 15.57 2.55
CA TYR A 17 -7.11 16.87 1.91
C TYR A 17 -7.07 16.76 0.39
N VAL A 18 -7.91 17.52 -0.29
CA VAL A 18 -7.94 17.64 -1.75
C VAL A 18 -7.77 19.13 -2.09
N SER A 19 -6.75 19.44 -2.88
CA SER A 19 -6.52 20.82 -3.33
C SER A 19 -7.62 21.29 -4.29
N ARG A 20 -8.03 22.54 -4.15
CA ARG A 20 -8.95 23.20 -5.10
C ARG A 20 -8.35 23.36 -6.50
N GLU A 21 -7.04 23.26 -6.65
CA GLU A 21 -6.37 23.28 -7.95
C GLU A 21 -6.80 22.14 -8.87
N LEU A 22 -7.44 21.10 -8.32
CA LEU A 22 -8.03 20.03 -9.11
C LEU A 22 -9.34 20.42 -9.79
N GLU A 23 -9.96 21.53 -9.41
CA GLU A 23 -11.19 21.99 -10.09
C GLU A 23 -10.91 22.26 -11.58
N GLY A 24 -11.79 21.76 -12.44
CA GLY A 24 -11.63 21.80 -13.89
C GLY A 24 -10.76 20.68 -14.47
N THR A 25 -10.06 19.89 -13.65
CA THR A 25 -9.24 18.79 -14.16
C THR A 25 -10.06 17.54 -14.48
N SER A 26 -9.59 16.76 -15.46
CA SER A 26 -10.12 15.43 -15.73
C SER A 26 -9.53 14.41 -14.78
N VAL A 27 -10.38 13.54 -14.23
CA VAL A 27 -9.99 12.47 -13.32
C VAL A 27 -10.53 11.13 -13.77
N GLU A 28 -9.77 10.06 -13.59
CA GLU A 28 -10.25 8.70 -13.73
C GLU A 28 -10.62 8.14 -12.35
N VAL A 29 -11.86 7.71 -12.22
CA VAL A 29 -12.41 7.19 -10.95
C VAL A 29 -12.55 5.68 -11.06
N PHE A 30 -11.97 4.96 -10.10
CA PHE A 30 -12.13 3.51 -9.96
C PHE A 30 -13.01 3.21 -8.75
N PHE A 31 -13.99 2.34 -8.92
CA PHE A 31 -14.85 1.92 -7.82
C PHE A 31 -15.20 0.43 -7.90
N ARG A 32 -15.70 -0.09 -6.79
CA ARG A 32 -16.21 -1.45 -6.68
C ARG A 32 -17.70 -1.39 -6.38
N ALA A 33 -18.50 -2.11 -7.15
CA ALA A 33 -19.90 -2.36 -6.87
C ALA A 33 -20.11 -3.82 -6.47
N MET A 34 -21.07 -4.07 -5.60
CA MET A 34 -21.55 -5.41 -5.28
C MET A 34 -22.70 -5.73 -6.22
N LEU A 35 -22.49 -6.67 -7.12
CA LEU A 35 -23.51 -7.21 -8.01
C LEU A 35 -24.03 -8.55 -7.43
N PRO A 36 -25.16 -9.08 -7.92
CA PRO A 36 -25.66 -10.38 -7.49
C PRO A 36 -24.64 -11.51 -7.66
N GLU A 37 -23.79 -11.42 -8.70
CA GLU A 37 -22.74 -12.39 -9.03
C GLU A 37 -21.46 -12.19 -8.19
N GLY A 38 -21.39 -11.12 -7.39
CA GLY A 38 -20.24 -10.77 -6.57
C GLY A 38 -19.69 -9.38 -6.84
N PRO A 39 -18.49 -9.07 -6.28
CA PRO A 39 -17.88 -7.74 -6.43
C PRO A 39 -17.36 -7.54 -7.86
N ALA A 40 -17.78 -6.47 -8.51
CA ALA A 40 -17.29 -6.05 -9.81
C ALA A 40 -16.54 -4.70 -9.69
N PHE A 41 -15.55 -4.50 -10.54
CA PHE A 41 -14.74 -3.29 -10.57
C PHE A 41 -15.05 -2.50 -11.84
N PHE A 42 -15.20 -1.20 -11.65
CA PHE A 42 -15.57 -0.27 -12.70
C PHE A 42 -14.67 0.96 -12.67
N LYS A 43 -14.63 1.66 -13.79
CA LYS A 43 -13.98 2.95 -13.92
C LYS A 43 -14.79 3.89 -14.82
N PHE A 44 -14.58 5.18 -14.63
CA PHE A 44 -15.11 6.20 -15.53
C PHE A 44 -14.21 7.44 -15.52
N GLN A 45 -14.29 8.21 -16.60
CA GLN A 45 -13.68 9.53 -16.70
C GLN A 45 -14.70 10.60 -16.28
N SER A 46 -14.26 11.58 -15.53
CA SER A 46 -15.07 12.72 -15.11
C SER A 46 -14.24 13.98 -14.94
N THR A 47 -14.91 15.11 -14.79
CA THR A 47 -14.27 16.39 -14.49
C THR A 47 -14.61 16.82 -13.07
N VAL A 48 -13.61 17.26 -12.31
CA VAL A 48 -13.81 17.85 -10.99
C VAL A 48 -14.45 19.22 -11.15
N GLN A 49 -15.68 19.37 -10.71
CA GLN A 49 -16.44 20.63 -10.82
C GLN A 49 -16.19 21.53 -9.60
N GLN A 50 -16.08 20.95 -8.41
CA GLN A 50 -15.88 21.70 -7.18
C GLN A 50 -15.22 20.81 -6.12
N VAL A 51 -14.37 21.43 -5.31
CA VAL A 51 -13.79 20.83 -4.10
C VAL A 51 -14.23 21.65 -2.89
N LYS A 52 -14.81 21.01 -1.88
CA LYS A 52 -15.24 21.58 -0.62
C LYS A 52 -14.64 20.82 0.56
N GLY A 53 -14.42 21.48 1.67
CA GLY A 53 -14.05 20.84 2.93
C GLY A 53 -12.81 21.41 3.58
N SER A 54 -12.33 20.68 4.58
CA SER A 54 -11.18 21.02 5.42
C SER A 54 -10.07 19.96 5.29
N TYR A 55 -8.97 20.14 6.05
CA TYR A 55 -7.86 19.19 6.11
C TYR A 55 -8.26 17.77 6.53
N GLU A 56 -9.32 17.65 7.34
CA GLU A 56 -9.76 16.34 7.84
C GLU A 56 -10.73 15.63 6.90
N LYS A 57 -11.51 16.38 6.13
CA LYS A 57 -12.57 15.83 5.30
C LYS A 57 -12.85 16.74 4.11
N SER A 58 -12.69 16.21 2.93
CA SER A 58 -12.99 16.92 1.69
C SER A 58 -14.15 16.27 0.94
N TYR A 59 -14.91 17.07 0.23
CA TYR A 59 -15.93 16.64 -0.71
C TYR A 59 -15.57 17.10 -2.10
N MET A 60 -15.66 16.19 -3.06
CA MET A 60 -15.39 16.45 -4.45
C MET A 60 -16.66 16.26 -5.27
N MET A 61 -17.07 17.31 -5.97
CA MET A 61 -18.17 17.27 -6.92
C MET A 61 -17.61 16.93 -8.28
N LEU A 62 -18.07 15.82 -8.86
CA LEU A 62 -17.69 15.36 -10.18
C LEU A 62 -18.87 15.52 -11.14
N ALA A 63 -18.60 15.80 -12.40
CA ALA A 63 -19.59 15.70 -13.45
C ALA A 63 -20.10 14.26 -13.56
N MET A 64 -21.38 14.06 -13.87
CA MET A 64 -21.91 12.73 -14.15
C MET A 64 -21.16 12.13 -15.35
N PRO A 65 -20.58 10.93 -15.25
CA PRO A 65 -19.91 10.30 -16.38
C PRO A 65 -20.92 9.93 -17.47
N LYS A 66 -20.50 9.99 -18.72
CA LYS A 66 -21.30 9.56 -19.86
C LYS A 66 -21.34 8.04 -19.99
N GLU A 67 -20.23 7.42 -19.62
CA GLU A 67 -20.03 5.97 -19.75
C GLU A 67 -19.29 5.43 -18.51
N ILE A 68 -19.58 4.20 -18.17
CA ILE A 68 -18.91 3.46 -17.08
C ILE A 68 -18.42 2.16 -17.69
N ASP A 69 -17.10 1.97 -17.64
CA ASP A 69 -16.45 0.78 -18.15
C ASP A 69 -16.19 -0.25 -17.04
N ALA A 70 -16.15 -1.52 -17.41
CA ALA A 70 -15.52 -2.51 -16.56
C ALA A 70 -14.03 -2.14 -16.41
N GLY A 71 -13.53 -2.06 -15.19
CA GLY A 71 -12.17 -1.56 -14.95
C GLY A 71 -11.51 -2.19 -13.74
N GLN A 72 -10.35 -2.77 -13.96
CA GLN A 72 -9.48 -3.27 -12.90
C GLN A 72 -8.30 -2.30 -12.75
N LYS A 73 -8.23 -1.60 -11.60
CA LYS A 73 -7.13 -0.67 -11.30
C LYS A 73 -5.76 -1.40 -11.18
N ARG A 74 -5.79 -2.66 -10.76
CA ARG A 74 -4.58 -3.43 -10.51
C ARG A 74 -4.32 -4.38 -11.65
N HIS A 75 -3.15 -4.26 -12.30
CA HIS A 75 -2.72 -5.18 -13.34
C HIS A 75 -2.38 -6.57 -12.80
N PHE A 76 -2.01 -6.66 -11.52
CA PHE A 76 -1.59 -7.91 -10.87
C PHE A 76 -2.46 -8.23 -9.66
N ILE A 77 -2.75 -9.51 -9.49
CA ILE A 77 -3.44 -10.03 -8.31
C ILE A 77 -2.54 -9.80 -7.09
N ARG A 78 -3.15 -9.36 -6.01
CA ARG A 78 -2.52 -9.28 -4.70
C ARG A 78 -2.96 -10.44 -3.84
N VAL A 79 -2.00 -11.12 -3.27
CA VAL A 79 -2.21 -12.30 -2.41
C VAL A 79 -1.79 -11.94 -1.00
N LYS A 80 -2.58 -12.32 -0.02
CA LYS A 80 -2.19 -12.26 1.38
C LYS A 80 -1.49 -13.59 1.71
N PRO A 81 -0.18 -13.59 1.94
CA PRO A 81 0.51 -14.82 2.28
C PRO A 81 0.04 -15.33 3.64
N PRO A 82 -0.15 -16.65 3.80
CA PRO A 82 -0.37 -17.23 5.11
C PRO A 82 0.79 -16.90 6.06
N LYS A 83 0.48 -16.47 7.28
CA LYS A 83 1.51 -16.04 8.24
C LYS A 83 2.48 -17.15 8.61
N ASP A 84 1.98 -18.35 8.72
CA ASP A 84 2.74 -19.55 9.05
C ASP A 84 3.77 -19.96 7.98
N LEU A 85 3.62 -19.46 6.76
CA LEU A 85 4.56 -19.71 5.67
C LEU A 85 5.69 -18.68 5.62
N VAL A 86 5.53 -17.50 6.22
CA VAL A 86 6.60 -16.48 6.25
C VAL A 86 7.54 -16.80 7.41
N ARG A 87 8.80 -17.10 7.10
CA ARG A 87 9.82 -17.47 8.08
C ARG A 87 10.71 -16.32 8.50
N VAL A 88 11.09 -15.49 7.56
CA VAL A 88 11.94 -14.33 7.81
C VAL A 88 11.50 -13.17 6.93
N ILE A 89 11.52 -11.98 7.47
CA ILE A 89 11.47 -10.71 6.75
C ILE A 89 12.65 -9.87 7.25
N GLY A 90 13.45 -9.35 6.34
CA GLY A 90 14.49 -8.37 6.64
C GLY A 90 14.32 -7.19 5.69
N VAL A 91 14.40 -5.98 6.23
CA VAL A 91 14.31 -4.74 5.46
C VAL A 91 15.46 -3.84 5.84
N TRP A 92 16.18 -3.35 4.86
CA TRP A 92 17.28 -2.41 5.00
C TRP A 92 17.02 -1.18 4.16
N GLU A 93 17.32 -0.02 4.69
CA GLU A 93 17.37 1.20 3.90
C GLU A 93 18.61 1.17 3.01
N MET A 94 18.44 1.54 1.75
CA MET A 94 19.54 1.62 0.79
C MET A 94 19.93 3.06 0.53
N ASP A 95 21.22 3.30 0.47
CA ASP A 95 21.77 4.52 -0.08
C ASP A 95 21.85 4.35 -1.62
N PRO A 96 21.08 5.11 -2.41
CA PRO A 96 21.07 4.96 -3.86
C PRO A 96 22.44 5.31 -4.51
N ALA A 97 23.30 6.00 -3.77
CA ALA A 97 24.67 6.31 -4.22
C ALA A 97 25.64 5.13 -4.05
N LYS A 98 25.24 4.10 -3.34
CA LYS A 98 26.09 2.92 -3.09
C LYS A 98 25.69 1.73 -3.95
N PRO A 99 26.64 0.88 -4.35
CA PRO A 99 26.32 -0.35 -5.05
C PRO A 99 25.47 -1.28 -4.19
N ILE A 100 24.60 -2.06 -4.83
CA ILE A 100 23.82 -3.10 -4.15
C ILE A 100 24.79 -4.09 -3.47
N PRO A 101 24.61 -4.38 -2.18
CA PRO A 101 25.46 -5.32 -1.46
C PRO A 101 25.47 -6.71 -2.13
N ARG A 102 26.63 -7.33 -2.23
CA ARG A 102 26.79 -8.63 -2.88
C ARG A 102 26.59 -9.81 -1.92
N ASN A 103 26.68 -9.54 -0.63
CA ASN A 103 26.49 -10.55 0.41
C ASN A 103 25.86 -9.94 1.66
N THR A 104 25.33 -10.79 2.54
CA THR A 104 24.63 -10.37 3.76
C THR A 104 25.52 -9.67 4.78
N CYS A 105 26.84 -9.91 4.77
CA CYS A 105 27.78 -9.26 5.68
C CYS A 105 27.98 -7.77 5.37
N GLU A 106 27.77 -7.38 4.11
CA GLU A 106 27.90 -5.98 3.66
C GLU A 106 26.67 -5.14 3.95
N ILE A 107 25.52 -5.77 4.21
CA ILE A 107 24.23 -5.09 4.37
C ILE A 107 24.11 -4.44 5.74
N GLY A 108 24.80 -4.98 6.74
CA GLY A 108 24.69 -4.53 8.12
C GLY A 108 23.37 -4.94 8.80
N ARG A 109 22.98 -4.19 9.83
CA ARG A 109 21.78 -4.48 10.63
C ARG A 109 20.51 -4.04 9.88
N PRO A 110 19.45 -4.88 9.84
CA PRO A 110 18.21 -4.50 9.20
C PRO A 110 17.48 -3.39 9.97
N LEU A 111 16.81 -2.52 9.25
CA LEU A 111 15.89 -1.53 9.79
C LEU A 111 14.68 -2.22 10.46
N LEU A 112 14.16 -3.25 9.80
CA LEU A 112 13.07 -4.09 10.27
C LEU A 112 13.44 -5.56 10.12
N HIS A 113 13.10 -6.35 11.11
CA HIS A 113 13.39 -7.78 11.10
C HIS A 113 12.23 -8.57 11.75
N TYR A 114 11.85 -9.64 11.09
CA TYR A 114 10.94 -10.65 11.61
C TYR A 114 11.54 -12.04 11.39
N LYS A 115 11.44 -12.89 12.38
CA LYS A 115 11.76 -14.31 12.29
C LYS A 115 10.67 -15.10 13.00
N ALA A 116 10.12 -16.12 12.34
CA ALA A 116 9.09 -16.97 12.93
C ALA A 116 9.56 -17.60 14.26
N GLY A 117 8.71 -17.55 15.29
CA GLY A 117 9.03 -18.03 16.63
C GLY A 117 9.70 -16.99 17.54
N MET A 118 9.93 -15.76 17.09
CA MET A 118 10.29 -14.65 17.98
C MET A 118 9.03 -14.06 18.63
N GLU A 119 9.13 -13.63 19.90
CA GLU A 119 7.99 -13.06 20.66
C GLU A 119 7.41 -11.79 20.03
N ASN A 120 8.15 -11.08 19.19
CA ASN A 120 7.73 -9.86 18.54
C ASN A 120 7.35 -10.11 17.09
N GLU A 121 6.12 -10.57 16.82
CA GLU A 121 5.52 -10.66 15.48
C GLU A 121 5.07 -9.29 14.94
N LEU A 122 5.90 -8.27 15.05
CA LEU A 122 5.51 -6.90 14.74
C LEU A 122 5.53 -6.59 13.23
N VAL A 123 6.36 -7.29 12.46
CA VAL A 123 6.47 -7.09 11.00
C VAL A 123 5.69 -8.15 10.26
N GLN A 124 4.82 -7.74 9.35
CA GLN A 124 3.95 -8.66 8.60
C GLN A 124 3.88 -8.26 7.12
N VAL A 125 3.88 -9.25 6.23
CA VAL A 125 3.48 -9.03 4.83
C VAL A 125 1.95 -8.95 4.79
N ALA A 126 1.42 -7.77 4.50
CA ALA A 126 -0.03 -7.57 4.41
C ALA A 126 -0.59 -8.11 3.10
N ASP A 127 0.07 -7.82 2.00
CA ASP A 127 -0.17 -8.41 0.68
C ASP A 127 1.11 -8.35 -0.19
N ILE A 128 1.14 -9.19 -1.21
CA ILE A 128 2.21 -9.25 -2.21
C ILE A 128 1.60 -9.44 -3.60
N SER A 129 2.20 -8.81 -4.60
CA SER A 129 1.87 -8.96 -6.02
C SER A 129 3.14 -9.10 -6.86
N ALA A 130 2.99 -9.28 -8.17
CA ALA A 130 4.14 -9.36 -9.07
C ALA A 130 5.01 -8.09 -9.12
N THR A 131 4.49 -6.93 -8.71
CA THR A 131 5.19 -5.64 -8.80
C THR A 131 5.42 -4.95 -7.47
N GLY A 132 5.04 -5.56 -6.35
CA GLY A 132 5.25 -4.93 -5.05
C GLY A 132 4.58 -5.66 -3.90
N MET A 133 4.84 -5.18 -2.70
CA MET A 133 4.28 -5.72 -1.47
C MET A 133 3.83 -4.60 -0.54
N ALA A 134 2.95 -4.93 0.39
CA ALA A 134 2.62 -4.09 1.52
C ALA A 134 3.14 -4.75 2.80
N LEU A 135 3.94 -4.01 3.55
CA LEU A 135 4.41 -4.41 4.87
C LEU A 135 3.65 -3.64 5.95
N ARG A 136 3.39 -4.30 7.07
CA ARG A 136 2.93 -3.68 8.32
C ARG A 136 4.02 -3.86 9.36
N PHE A 137 4.35 -2.80 10.07
CA PHE A 137 5.32 -2.83 11.15
C PHE A 137 5.02 -1.72 12.16
N PRO A 138 5.54 -1.80 13.39
CA PRO A 138 5.37 -0.76 14.38
C PRO A 138 6.11 0.52 13.96
N ALA A 139 5.66 1.66 14.49
CA ALA A 139 6.30 2.95 14.22
C ALA A 139 7.73 3.05 14.76
N GLU A 140 8.07 2.18 15.72
CA GLU A 140 9.39 2.11 16.36
C GLU A 140 10.16 0.92 15.79
N SER A 141 11.42 1.16 15.46
CA SER A 141 12.33 0.13 14.97
C SER A 141 12.82 -0.77 16.12
N LEU A 142 13.62 -1.79 15.79
CA LEU A 142 14.27 -2.69 16.75
C LEU A 142 15.14 -1.99 17.82
N ASP A 143 15.53 -0.74 17.60
CA ASP A 143 16.35 0.07 18.51
C ASP A 143 15.56 1.20 19.16
N ASP A 144 14.22 1.09 19.26
CA ASP A 144 13.31 2.12 19.77
C ASP A 144 13.44 3.47 19.02
N LYS A 145 13.98 3.43 17.79
CA LYS A 145 14.06 4.59 16.91
C LYS A 145 12.86 4.65 16.00
N PRO A 146 12.31 5.83 15.73
CA PRO A 146 11.24 5.97 14.75
C PRO A 146 11.73 5.46 13.39
N VAL A 147 10.88 4.69 12.72
CA VAL A 147 11.13 4.27 11.35
C VAL A 147 10.74 5.42 10.44
N ASP A 148 11.75 6.17 10.01
CA ASP A 148 11.58 7.33 9.14
C ASP A 148 11.78 6.90 7.68
N LEU A 149 10.67 6.59 7.03
CA LEU A 149 10.63 6.19 5.63
C LEU A 149 9.75 7.16 4.84
N ASP A 150 10.36 7.81 3.88
CA ASP A 150 9.67 8.70 2.96
C ASP A 150 9.27 7.99 1.66
N LYS A 151 8.29 8.57 0.98
CA LYS A 151 7.99 8.19 -0.39
C LYS A 151 9.22 8.41 -1.28
N GLY A 152 9.66 7.34 -1.94
CA GLY A 152 10.85 7.34 -2.79
C GLY A 152 12.10 6.80 -2.09
N SER A 153 12.07 6.53 -0.77
CA SER A 153 13.14 5.78 -0.11
C SER A 153 13.34 4.43 -0.78
N GLN A 154 14.60 4.04 -0.97
CA GLN A 154 14.94 2.74 -1.54
C GLN A 154 15.23 1.73 -0.43
N LEU A 155 14.63 0.56 -0.56
CA LEU A 155 14.77 -0.53 0.41
C LEU A 155 15.32 -1.78 -0.27
N LEU A 156 16.14 -2.52 0.46
CA LEU A 156 16.46 -3.91 0.17
C LEU A 156 15.62 -4.80 1.07
N CYS A 157 14.89 -5.73 0.49
CA CYS A 157 14.03 -6.65 1.22
C CYS A 157 14.47 -8.10 1.01
N LEU A 158 14.56 -8.83 2.12
CA LEU A 158 14.70 -10.28 2.16
C LEU A 158 13.40 -10.87 2.69
N ILE A 159 12.84 -11.84 1.95
CA ILE A 159 11.70 -12.61 2.43
C ILE A 159 11.99 -14.08 2.24
N ILE A 160 11.85 -14.86 3.30
CA ILE A 160 12.00 -16.31 3.27
C ILE A 160 10.65 -16.95 3.53
N TYR A 161 10.17 -17.73 2.59
CA TYR A 161 8.95 -18.51 2.68
C TYR A 161 9.23 -20.00 2.81
N GLN A 162 8.43 -20.66 3.63
CA GLN A 162 8.31 -22.12 3.58
C GLN A 162 7.27 -22.51 2.54
N VAL A 163 7.66 -23.32 1.56
CA VAL A 163 6.75 -23.84 0.53
C VAL A 163 6.22 -25.17 1.01
N ASN A 164 4.92 -25.21 1.32
CA ASN A 164 4.21 -26.38 1.83
C ASN A 164 4.75 -26.91 3.17
N LYS A 165 4.16 -28.03 3.65
CA LYS A 165 4.61 -28.75 4.85
C LYS A 165 5.94 -29.48 4.69
N GLU A 166 6.52 -29.47 3.49
CA GLU A 166 7.86 -29.93 3.21
C GLU A 166 8.85 -28.85 3.66
N ASP A 167 9.98 -29.22 4.27
CA ASP A 167 10.99 -28.29 4.81
C ASP A 167 11.70 -27.43 3.73
N ARG A 168 11.06 -27.26 2.59
CA ARG A 168 11.59 -26.48 1.49
C ARG A 168 11.31 -25.00 1.71
N VAL A 169 12.36 -24.20 1.74
CA VAL A 169 12.30 -22.75 1.82
C VAL A 169 12.65 -22.10 0.48
N VAL A 170 12.00 -20.98 0.20
CA VAL A 170 12.32 -20.13 -0.95
C VAL A 170 12.70 -18.76 -0.43
N THR A 171 13.82 -18.25 -0.92
CA THR A 171 14.38 -16.96 -0.52
C THR A 171 14.20 -15.96 -1.65
N PHE A 172 13.62 -14.82 -1.34
CA PHE A 172 13.49 -13.69 -2.26
C PHE A 172 14.30 -12.52 -1.74
N TRP A 173 15.10 -11.95 -2.64
CA TRP A 173 15.73 -10.67 -2.47
C TRP A 173 15.14 -9.71 -3.50
N CYS A 174 14.73 -8.54 -3.08
CA CYS A 174 14.25 -7.51 -3.99
C CYS A 174 14.62 -6.11 -3.49
N THR A 175 14.87 -5.23 -4.43
CA THR A 175 14.93 -3.79 -4.18
C THR A 175 13.55 -3.21 -4.42
N CYS A 176 13.12 -2.29 -3.55
CA CYS A 176 11.80 -1.69 -3.59
C CYS A 176 11.92 -0.17 -3.41
N ASP A 177 11.10 0.58 -4.14
CA ASP A 177 10.87 1.99 -3.85
C ASP A 177 9.63 2.12 -2.95
N VAL A 178 9.73 2.92 -1.91
CA VAL A 178 8.60 3.24 -1.04
C VAL A 178 7.62 4.11 -1.81
N LEU A 179 6.46 3.55 -2.15
CA LEU A 179 5.42 4.26 -2.90
C LEU A 179 4.51 5.09 -1.98
N ASN A 180 4.26 4.59 -0.78
CA ASN A 180 3.36 5.25 0.16
C ASN A 180 3.59 4.72 1.59
N VAL A 181 3.55 5.64 2.55
CA VAL A 181 3.62 5.34 3.97
C VAL A 181 2.32 5.82 4.62
N ARG A 182 1.67 4.97 5.41
CA ARG A 182 0.41 5.29 6.08
C ARG A 182 0.47 4.93 7.55
N MET A 183 0.25 5.91 8.41
CA MET A 183 0.05 5.67 9.83
C MET A 183 -1.39 5.20 10.06
N GLN A 184 -1.59 4.04 10.68
CA GLN A 184 -2.91 3.59 11.14
C GLN A 184 -3.17 4.14 12.55
N LYS A 185 -4.34 4.75 12.73
CA LYS A 185 -4.71 5.41 14.01
C LYS A 185 -5.26 4.47 15.09
N GLU A 186 -5.22 3.12 14.94
CA GLU A 186 -5.77 2.18 15.93
C GLU A 186 -4.89 0.95 16.15
N PRO A 187 -5.01 0.32 17.32
CA PRO A 187 -4.25 0.46 18.55
C PRO A 187 -2.83 -0.10 18.48
N VAL A 188 -2.34 -0.43 17.31
CA VAL A 188 -0.92 -0.67 17.00
C VAL A 188 -0.61 0.22 15.81
N PRO A 189 0.23 1.24 15.95
CA PRO A 189 0.65 2.04 14.82
C PRO A 189 1.38 1.12 13.84
N ALA A 190 0.74 0.81 12.73
CA ALA A 190 1.31 0.00 11.67
C ALA A 190 1.48 0.86 10.43
N LEU A 191 2.69 0.95 9.95
CA LEU A 191 3.01 1.57 8.67
C LEU A 191 2.66 0.59 7.54
N VAL A 192 2.03 1.09 6.48
CA VAL A 192 1.74 0.31 5.25
C VAL A 192 2.59 0.89 4.13
N LEU A 193 3.51 0.11 3.65
CA LEU A 193 4.37 0.44 2.50
C LEU A 193 3.70 0.11 1.17
#